data_bb14490781bc8a3cb95cf96e498b0588
#
_entry.id   bb14490781bc8a3cb95cf96e498b0588
#
_cell.length_a   1.000
_cell.length_b   1.000
_cell.length_c   1.000
_cell.angle_alpha   90.00
_cell.angle_beta   90.00
_cell.angle_gamma   90.00
#
_symmetry.space_group_name_H-M   'P 1'
#
loop_
_entity.id
_entity.type
_entity.pdbx_description
1 polymer ?
#
loop_
_entity_poly.entity_id
_entity_poly.type
_entity_poly.pdbx_seq_one_letter_code
_entity_poly.pdbx_strand_id
1 'polypeptide(L)'
;MSAVLRICFVLAVLLLQTSWIQAAEPRVIASNEEGVILEVNGLDHVLSQPEIGGPSRLSLPGGVILPEPGRPAVPVVPTLVGIPLDVTVTIETLDAQFLDLNNVTLGAADPEWSLPIESTVYPVEASRITRIGMIRDQRVAGLVLNPLRYDPATRTLQVATRLRVRVRFDRDANTRPTSRRPFREPGFDRFYDAQILNASQASPWRVRQTPRPKQSKFWYDPNDDWYRVAITADGMYRLDADWFLASSIPVSSIDPATLQVFVEGEEIPLLVSDGGDGKIDPGDEVLFWGMYRRESDRDTE
;
A
#
# COMPACT_ATOMS: atom_id res chain seq x y z
N MET A 1 3.81 -43.90 -70.77
CA MET A 1 3.22 -44.28 -69.45
C MET A 1 3.93 -43.45 -68.39
N SER A 2 3.33 -42.32 -68.00
CA SER A 2 3.92 -41.37 -67.11
C SER A 2 3.27 -41.56 -65.69
N ALA A 3 4.07 -41.96 -64.71
CA ALA A 3 3.60 -42.09 -63.32
C ALA A 3 3.67 -40.72 -62.65
N VAL A 4 2.53 -40.22 -62.22
CA VAL A 4 2.41 -38.96 -61.43
C VAL A 4 2.52 -39.34 -59.97
N LEU A 5 3.65 -38.89 -59.33
CA LEU A 5 3.88 -39.00 -57.88
C LEU A 5 3.15 -37.86 -57.17
N ARG A 6 2.08 -38.16 -56.42
CA ARG A 6 1.38 -37.24 -55.54
C ARG A 6 2.07 -37.21 -54.16
N ILE A 7 2.78 -36.12 -53.87
CA ILE A 7 3.31 -35.87 -52.52
C ILE A 7 2.22 -35.17 -51.72
N CYS A 8 1.69 -35.90 -50.73
CA CYS A 8 0.81 -35.29 -49.68
C CYS A 8 1.68 -34.55 -48.68
N PHE A 9 1.62 -33.23 -48.68
CA PHE A 9 2.15 -32.42 -47.57
C PHE A 9 1.19 -32.46 -46.41
N VAL A 10 1.55 -33.18 -45.34
CA VAL A 10 0.84 -33.10 -44.03
C VAL A 10 1.42 -31.89 -43.32
N LEU A 11 0.68 -30.80 -43.33
CA LEU A 11 0.98 -29.61 -42.53
C LEU A 11 0.64 -29.91 -41.07
N ALA A 12 1.63 -30.29 -40.28
CA ALA A 12 1.49 -30.40 -38.82
C ALA A 12 1.43 -28.95 -38.25
N VAL A 13 0.23 -28.47 -38.00
CA VAL A 13 0.04 -27.22 -37.23
C VAL A 13 0.38 -27.52 -35.75
N LEU A 14 1.61 -27.16 -35.36
CA LEU A 14 1.99 -27.10 -33.96
C LEU A 14 1.22 -25.93 -33.32
N LEU A 15 0.11 -26.23 -32.68
CA LEU A 15 -0.55 -25.31 -31.76
C LEU A 15 0.40 -25.10 -30.57
N LEU A 16 1.21 -24.06 -30.64
CA LEU A 16 1.87 -23.47 -29.49
C LEU A 16 0.76 -22.97 -28.57
N GLN A 17 0.39 -23.81 -27.62
CA GLN A 17 -0.39 -23.36 -26.48
C GLN A 17 0.51 -22.41 -25.69
N THR A 18 0.40 -21.12 -25.98
CA THR A 18 0.87 -20.08 -25.08
C THR A 18 0.05 -20.21 -23.81
N SER A 19 0.57 -20.96 -22.83
CA SER A 19 0.07 -20.89 -21.47
C SER A 19 0.23 -19.44 -21.03
N TRP A 20 -0.84 -18.69 -21.06
CA TRP A 20 -0.90 -17.40 -20.40
C TRP A 20 -0.66 -17.73 -18.93
N ILE A 21 0.49 -17.30 -18.40
CA ILE A 21 0.77 -17.32 -16.97
C ILE A 21 -0.32 -16.44 -16.37
N GLN A 22 -1.36 -17.08 -15.88
CA GLN A 22 -2.48 -16.41 -15.24
C GLN A 22 -1.93 -15.97 -13.89
N ALA A 23 -1.74 -14.68 -13.72
CA ALA A 23 -1.33 -14.12 -12.42
C ALA A 23 -2.22 -14.70 -11.33
N ALA A 24 -1.71 -14.87 -10.13
CA ALA A 24 -2.50 -15.24 -8.95
C ALA A 24 -3.45 -14.08 -8.59
N GLU A 25 -4.32 -13.72 -9.54
CA GLU A 25 -5.25 -12.63 -9.41
C GLU A 25 -6.43 -13.05 -8.52
N PRO A 26 -6.72 -12.32 -7.46
CA PRO A 26 -7.91 -12.53 -6.67
C PRO A 26 -9.16 -12.40 -7.54
N ARG A 27 -10.09 -13.32 -7.39
CA ARG A 27 -11.36 -13.33 -8.14
C ARG A 27 -12.51 -12.99 -7.21
N VAL A 28 -13.45 -12.18 -7.67
CA VAL A 28 -14.72 -11.96 -6.98
C VAL A 28 -15.63 -13.17 -7.26
N ILE A 29 -15.94 -13.94 -6.20
CA ILE A 29 -16.84 -15.09 -6.29
C ILE A 29 -18.28 -14.68 -6.08
N ALA A 30 -18.51 -13.76 -5.15
CA ALA A 30 -19.80 -13.18 -4.89
C ALA A 30 -19.65 -11.75 -4.40
N SER A 31 -20.60 -10.91 -4.72
CA SER A 31 -20.65 -9.53 -4.24
C SER A 31 -22.10 -9.06 -4.12
N ASN A 32 -22.40 -8.39 -3.01
CA ASN A 32 -23.71 -7.83 -2.73
C ASN A 32 -23.55 -6.58 -1.81
N GLU A 33 -24.64 -6.03 -1.33
CA GLU A 33 -24.62 -4.87 -0.43
C GLU A 33 -24.01 -5.16 0.96
N GLU A 34 -23.89 -6.43 1.34
CA GLU A 34 -23.35 -6.87 2.63
C GLU A 34 -21.85 -7.17 2.57
N GLY A 35 -21.28 -7.28 1.36
CA GLY A 35 -19.86 -7.54 1.21
C GLY A 35 -19.44 -8.17 -0.11
N VAL A 36 -18.19 -8.60 -0.12
CA VAL A 36 -17.54 -9.25 -1.27
C VAL A 36 -16.84 -10.52 -0.79
N ILE A 37 -17.01 -11.62 -1.53
CA ILE A 37 -16.25 -12.85 -1.33
C ILE A 37 -15.19 -12.92 -2.42
N LEU A 38 -13.93 -13.02 -1.99
CA LEU A 38 -12.77 -13.16 -2.85
C LEU A 38 -12.21 -14.58 -2.75
N GLU A 39 -11.69 -15.07 -3.86
CA GLU A 39 -10.92 -16.31 -3.91
C GLU A 39 -9.57 -16.04 -4.57
N VAL A 40 -8.50 -16.59 -3.99
CA VAL A 40 -7.14 -16.58 -4.54
C VAL A 40 -6.47 -17.92 -4.26
N ASN A 41 -5.50 -18.28 -5.09
CA ASN A 41 -4.63 -19.43 -4.85
C ASN A 41 -3.15 -19.03 -5.01
N GLY A 42 -2.24 -19.90 -4.58
CA GLY A 42 -0.80 -19.73 -4.69
C GLY A 42 -0.15 -20.69 -5.69
N LEU A 43 -0.94 -21.39 -6.51
CA LEU A 43 -0.47 -22.50 -7.35
C LEU A 43 0.50 -22.06 -8.44
N ASP A 44 0.42 -20.82 -8.91
CA ASP A 44 1.31 -20.27 -9.93
C ASP A 44 2.62 -19.73 -9.36
N HIS A 45 2.95 -20.05 -8.09
CA HIS A 45 4.21 -19.67 -7.51
C HIS A 45 5.39 -20.31 -8.25
N VAL A 46 6.50 -19.57 -8.27
CA VAL A 46 7.77 -20.08 -8.79
C VAL A 46 8.79 -20.08 -7.66
N LEU A 47 9.32 -21.27 -7.38
CA LEU A 47 10.40 -21.47 -6.42
C LEU A 47 11.67 -21.76 -7.20
N SER A 48 12.59 -20.81 -7.27
CA SER A 48 13.88 -20.98 -7.93
C SER A 48 14.98 -21.24 -6.89
N GLN A 49 15.79 -22.27 -7.14
CA GLN A 49 16.97 -22.51 -6.31
C GLN A 49 18.16 -21.67 -6.81
N PRO A 50 18.96 -21.11 -5.93
CA PRO A 50 20.19 -20.43 -6.33
C PRO A 50 21.23 -21.45 -6.81
N GLU A 51 22.15 -21.00 -7.64
CA GLU A 51 23.16 -21.86 -8.29
C GLU A 51 24.07 -22.59 -7.33
N ILE A 52 24.33 -22.12 -6.10
CA ILE A 52 25.20 -22.79 -5.10
C ILE A 52 24.72 -22.47 -3.67
N GLY A 53 23.97 -23.39 -3.05
CA GLY A 53 23.78 -23.45 -1.58
C GLY A 53 23.13 -22.27 -0.87
N GLY A 54 22.60 -21.29 -1.59
CA GLY A 54 21.91 -20.14 -1.02
C GLY A 54 20.40 -20.38 -0.80
N PRO A 55 19.67 -19.40 -0.24
CA PRO A 55 18.23 -19.50 -0.06
C PRO A 55 17.50 -19.47 -1.39
N SER A 56 16.40 -20.20 -1.47
CA SER A 56 15.50 -20.19 -2.63
C SER A 56 14.80 -18.83 -2.75
N ARG A 57 14.52 -18.45 -3.98
CA ARG A 57 13.70 -17.28 -4.28
C ARG A 57 12.27 -17.72 -4.60
N LEU A 58 11.34 -17.16 -3.86
CA LEU A 58 9.92 -17.39 -4.06
C LEU A 58 9.30 -16.18 -4.75
N SER A 59 8.59 -16.43 -5.85
CA SER A 59 7.82 -15.42 -6.56
C SER A 59 6.40 -15.90 -6.80
N LEU A 60 5.47 -14.96 -6.92
CA LEU A 60 4.07 -15.22 -7.23
C LEU A 60 3.63 -14.14 -8.22
N PRO A 61 3.08 -14.49 -9.40
CA PRO A 61 2.56 -13.51 -10.33
C PRO A 61 1.53 -12.59 -9.67
N GLY A 62 1.70 -11.27 -9.79
CA GLY A 62 0.87 -10.28 -9.08
C GLY A 62 1.17 -10.12 -7.58
N GLY A 63 2.07 -10.94 -7.03
CA GLY A 63 2.53 -10.81 -5.66
C GLY A 63 3.68 -9.83 -5.48
N VAL A 64 3.78 -9.27 -4.29
CA VAL A 64 4.88 -8.39 -3.87
C VAL A 64 5.47 -8.88 -2.56
N ILE A 65 6.78 -8.74 -2.37
CA ILE A 65 7.44 -8.99 -1.10
C ILE A 65 7.44 -7.67 -0.32
N LEU A 66 6.89 -7.71 0.90
CA LEU A 66 6.96 -6.56 1.79
C LEU A 66 8.31 -6.59 2.52
N PRO A 67 9.10 -5.49 2.49
CA PRO A 67 10.40 -5.44 3.15
C PRO A 67 10.20 -5.26 4.66
N GLU A 68 10.00 -6.38 5.37
CA GLU A 68 9.83 -6.40 6.82
C GLU A 68 11.06 -7.03 7.48
N PRO A 69 11.71 -6.36 8.45
CA PRO A 69 12.89 -6.88 9.15
C PRO A 69 12.61 -8.20 9.87
N GLY A 70 13.51 -9.18 9.76
CA GLY A 70 13.37 -10.49 10.41
C GLY A 70 12.27 -11.39 9.82
N ARG A 71 11.66 -11.02 8.70
CA ARG A 71 10.65 -11.83 8.00
C ARG A 71 11.23 -12.55 6.79
N PRO A 72 10.76 -13.76 6.46
CA PRO A 72 11.13 -14.45 5.24
C PRO A 72 10.53 -13.76 4.00
N ALA A 73 11.20 -13.89 2.86
CA ALA A 73 10.76 -13.33 1.58
C ALA A 73 9.58 -14.11 1.00
N VAL A 74 8.39 -13.93 1.56
CA VAL A 74 7.15 -14.53 1.12
C VAL A 74 6.29 -13.50 0.38
N PRO A 75 5.94 -13.73 -0.91
CA PRO A 75 5.06 -12.84 -1.65
C PRO A 75 3.65 -12.81 -1.08
N VAL A 76 3.08 -11.62 -0.99
CA VAL A 76 1.69 -11.37 -0.64
C VAL A 76 0.96 -10.73 -1.82
N VAL A 77 -0.35 -10.87 -1.91
CA VAL A 77 -1.16 -10.32 -3.01
C VAL A 77 -1.93 -9.09 -2.53
N PRO A 78 -1.45 -7.88 -2.85
CA PRO A 78 -2.20 -6.66 -2.56
C PRO A 78 -3.37 -6.52 -3.53
N THR A 79 -4.52 -6.04 -3.03
CA THR A 79 -5.68 -5.78 -3.85
C THR A 79 -6.57 -4.68 -3.29
N LEU A 80 -7.46 -4.13 -4.11
CA LEU A 80 -8.42 -3.10 -3.73
C LEU A 80 -9.85 -3.58 -3.93
N VAL A 81 -10.69 -3.28 -2.94
CA VAL A 81 -12.14 -3.49 -3.00
C VAL A 81 -12.84 -2.15 -2.80
N GLY A 82 -13.74 -1.81 -3.72
CA GLY A 82 -14.64 -0.67 -3.57
C GLY A 82 -15.67 -0.95 -2.49
N ILE A 83 -15.90 0.02 -1.62
CA ILE A 83 -16.79 -0.11 -0.47
C ILE A 83 -17.77 1.07 -0.39
N PRO A 84 -18.97 0.86 0.21
CA PRO A 84 -19.89 1.96 0.49
C PRO A 84 -19.28 2.98 1.46
N LEU A 85 -19.83 4.20 1.48
CA LEU A 85 -19.32 5.27 2.36
C LEU A 85 -19.60 5.00 3.84
N ASP A 86 -20.78 4.50 4.13
CA ASP A 86 -21.37 4.49 5.48
C ASP A 86 -21.30 3.09 6.10
N VAL A 87 -20.15 2.40 5.92
CA VAL A 87 -19.94 1.05 6.47
C VAL A 87 -18.64 0.96 7.24
N THR A 88 -18.63 0.14 8.27
CA THR A 88 -17.42 -0.45 8.83
C THR A 88 -17.07 -1.69 8.03
N VAL A 89 -15.80 -1.92 7.81
CA VAL A 89 -15.32 -3.02 6.98
C VAL A 89 -14.53 -3.99 7.84
N THR A 90 -14.90 -5.25 7.77
CA THR A 90 -14.19 -6.34 8.42
C THR A 90 -13.81 -7.41 7.39
N ILE A 91 -12.78 -8.20 7.68
CA ILE A 91 -12.34 -9.31 6.82
C ILE A 91 -12.30 -10.59 7.63
N GLU A 92 -12.80 -11.68 7.04
CA GLU A 92 -12.77 -13.00 7.66
C GLU A 92 -12.36 -14.07 6.62
N THR A 93 -11.64 -15.08 7.06
CA THR A 93 -11.30 -16.24 6.23
C THR A 93 -12.45 -17.24 6.31
N LEU A 94 -13.05 -17.54 5.16
CA LEU A 94 -14.15 -18.52 5.04
C LEU A 94 -13.63 -19.96 4.88
N ASP A 95 -12.58 -20.11 4.07
CA ASP A 95 -12.00 -21.41 3.72
C ASP A 95 -10.54 -21.22 3.30
N ALA A 96 -9.68 -22.11 3.76
CA ALA A 96 -8.28 -22.13 3.37
C ALA A 96 -7.78 -23.57 3.28
N GLN A 97 -7.35 -23.96 2.09
CA GLN A 97 -6.79 -25.27 1.81
C GLN A 97 -5.37 -25.10 1.32
N PHE A 98 -4.43 -25.79 1.95
CA PHE A 98 -3.02 -25.68 1.66
C PHE A 98 -2.41 -27.01 1.22
N LEU A 99 -1.39 -26.92 0.38
CA LEU A 99 -0.45 -27.96 0.05
C LEU A 99 0.88 -27.60 0.69
N ASP A 100 1.52 -28.55 1.38
CA ASP A 100 2.80 -28.35 2.03
C ASP A 100 3.95 -28.78 1.12
N LEU A 101 4.92 -27.88 0.93
CA LEU A 101 6.19 -28.11 0.27
C LEU A 101 7.30 -28.09 1.32
N ASN A 102 7.91 -29.26 1.56
CA ASN A 102 8.93 -29.41 2.59
C ASN A 102 10.35 -29.12 2.06
N ASN A 103 11.30 -28.90 2.98
CA ASN A 103 12.71 -28.65 2.68
C ASN A 103 12.94 -27.37 1.86
N VAL A 104 12.09 -26.37 2.02
CA VAL A 104 12.25 -25.05 1.42
C VAL A 104 13.07 -24.17 2.37
N THR A 105 14.05 -23.46 1.84
CA THR A 105 14.81 -22.43 2.61
C THR A 105 14.67 -21.10 1.90
N LEU A 106 13.96 -20.16 2.51
CA LEU A 106 13.78 -18.80 1.96
C LEU A 106 14.78 -17.82 2.58
N GLY A 107 15.16 -16.80 1.82
CA GLY A 107 15.93 -15.66 2.31
C GLY A 107 15.06 -14.68 3.10
N ALA A 108 15.72 -13.69 3.72
CA ALA A 108 15.03 -12.58 4.38
C ALA A 108 14.32 -11.68 3.36
N ALA A 109 13.20 -11.10 3.76
CA ALA A 109 12.45 -10.13 2.95
C ALA A 109 13.25 -8.85 2.73
N ASP A 110 14.03 -8.46 3.73
CA ASP A 110 14.97 -7.35 3.66
C ASP A 110 16.37 -7.80 4.07
N PRO A 111 17.25 -8.08 3.10
CA PRO A 111 18.62 -8.54 3.38
C PRO A 111 19.52 -7.43 3.96
N GLU A 112 19.17 -6.16 3.82
CA GLU A 112 19.99 -5.04 4.30
C GLU A 112 19.99 -4.92 5.83
N TRP A 113 18.93 -5.35 6.49
CA TRP A 113 18.79 -5.24 7.94
C TRP A 113 19.55 -6.32 8.73
N SER A 114 20.12 -7.32 8.06
CA SER A 114 20.95 -8.38 8.68
C SER A 114 20.35 -9.04 9.93
N LEU A 115 19.04 -8.99 10.09
CA LEU A 115 18.36 -9.64 11.21
C LEU A 115 18.08 -11.11 10.89
N PRO A 116 18.20 -12.02 11.87
CA PRO A 116 17.83 -13.41 11.69
C PRO A 116 16.32 -13.52 11.42
N ILE A 117 15.94 -14.45 10.54
CA ILE A 117 14.54 -14.75 10.29
C ILE A 117 13.92 -15.33 11.55
N GLU A 118 12.79 -14.77 11.99
CA GLU A 118 12.03 -15.28 13.13
C GLU A 118 11.50 -16.68 12.86
N SER A 119 11.51 -17.54 13.89
CA SER A 119 11.07 -18.94 13.78
C SER A 119 9.55 -19.11 13.82
N THR A 120 8.80 -18.09 13.45
CA THR A 120 7.33 -18.11 13.44
C THR A 120 6.79 -18.18 12.02
N VAL A 121 5.65 -18.83 11.84
CA VAL A 121 4.97 -18.89 10.53
C VAL A 121 4.69 -17.48 10.03
N TYR A 122 5.03 -17.21 8.78
CA TYR A 122 4.80 -15.92 8.14
C TYR A 122 4.23 -16.09 6.73
N PRO A 123 3.25 -15.28 6.33
CA PRO A 123 2.43 -14.39 7.16
C PRO A 123 1.54 -15.17 8.16
N VAL A 124 1.26 -14.58 9.33
CA VAL A 124 0.42 -15.23 10.37
C VAL A 124 -1.03 -15.32 9.92
N GLU A 125 -1.57 -14.22 9.40
CA GLU A 125 -2.95 -14.11 8.94
C GLU A 125 -3.06 -14.49 7.46
N ALA A 126 -4.16 -15.14 7.09
CA ALA A 126 -4.44 -15.45 5.68
C ALA A 126 -4.84 -14.21 4.87
N SER A 127 -5.34 -13.18 5.54
CA SER A 127 -5.73 -11.90 4.92
C SER A 127 -5.84 -10.80 5.96
N ARG A 128 -5.60 -9.56 5.53
CA ARG A 128 -5.79 -8.38 6.40
C ARG A 128 -6.21 -7.15 5.60
N ILE A 129 -6.91 -6.23 6.25
CA ILE A 129 -7.16 -4.89 5.73
C ILE A 129 -5.94 -4.04 6.07
N THR A 130 -5.35 -3.41 5.07
CA THR A 130 -4.17 -2.56 5.25
C THR A 130 -4.55 -1.10 5.43
N ARG A 131 -5.55 -0.65 4.67
CA ARG A 131 -5.95 0.76 4.64
C ARG A 131 -7.38 0.89 4.14
N ILE A 132 -8.10 1.87 4.69
CA ILE A 132 -9.36 2.35 4.13
C ILE A 132 -9.14 3.81 3.71
N GLY A 133 -9.55 4.15 2.49
CA GLY A 133 -9.33 5.48 1.96
C GLY A 133 -10.24 5.81 0.78
N MET A 134 -9.95 6.94 0.14
CA MET A 134 -10.65 7.38 -1.06
C MET A 134 -9.70 7.38 -2.25
N ILE A 135 -10.14 6.85 -3.37
CA ILE A 135 -9.54 7.10 -4.67
C ILE A 135 -10.54 7.97 -5.43
N ARG A 136 -10.26 9.27 -5.50
CA ARG A 136 -11.18 10.28 -6.03
C ARG A 136 -12.57 10.20 -5.37
N ASP A 137 -13.55 9.74 -6.10
CA ASP A 137 -14.95 9.63 -5.72
C ASP A 137 -15.36 8.25 -5.20
N GLN A 138 -14.44 7.27 -5.22
CA GLN A 138 -14.65 5.90 -4.76
C GLN A 138 -13.95 5.63 -3.42
N ARG A 139 -14.72 5.22 -2.42
CA ARG A 139 -14.15 4.68 -1.18
C ARG A 139 -13.67 3.25 -1.40
N VAL A 140 -12.48 2.94 -0.92
CA VAL A 140 -11.83 1.64 -1.12
C VAL A 140 -11.25 1.10 0.18
N ALA A 141 -11.19 -0.21 0.27
CA ALA A 141 -10.40 -0.94 1.25
C ALA A 141 -9.21 -1.59 0.53
N GLY A 142 -8.00 -1.29 0.98
CA GLY A 142 -6.79 -2.01 0.60
C GLY A 142 -6.67 -3.28 1.42
N LEU A 143 -6.46 -4.39 0.74
CA LEU A 143 -6.32 -5.71 1.33
C LEU A 143 -4.98 -6.31 0.97
N VAL A 144 -4.48 -7.17 1.84
CA VAL A 144 -3.40 -8.12 1.55
C VAL A 144 -3.94 -9.51 1.75
N LEU A 145 -3.83 -10.35 0.72
CA LEU A 145 -4.16 -11.76 0.73
C LEU A 145 -2.86 -12.58 0.74
N ASN A 146 -2.81 -13.62 1.56
CA ASN A 146 -1.62 -14.41 1.80
C ASN A 146 -1.83 -15.87 1.37
N PRO A 147 -1.82 -16.13 0.03
CA PRO A 147 -1.96 -17.50 -0.48
C PRO A 147 -0.71 -18.36 -0.25
N LEU A 148 0.39 -17.76 0.18
CA LEU A 148 1.62 -18.44 0.53
C LEU A 148 1.95 -18.13 1.99
N ARG A 149 2.38 -19.17 2.73
CA ARG A 149 2.84 -19.05 4.12
C ARG A 149 4.09 -19.91 4.30
N TYR A 150 5.02 -19.46 5.08
CA TYR A 150 6.28 -20.18 5.31
C TYR A 150 6.54 -20.34 6.80
N ASP A 151 6.87 -21.54 7.18
CA ASP A 151 7.35 -21.89 8.52
C ASP A 151 8.86 -22.08 8.48
N PRO A 152 9.66 -21.12 9.00
CA PRO A 152 11.12 -21.24 9.02
C PRO A 152 11.61 -22.35 9.92
N ALA A 153 10.88 -22.70 11.00
CA ALA A 153 11.30 -23.73 11.94
C ALA A 153 11.26 -25.12 11.32
N THR A 154 10.23 -25.43 10.53
CA THR A 154 10.07 -26.71 9.83
C THR A 154 10.56 -26.66 8.39
N ARG A 155 10.91 -25.49 7.88
CA ARG A 155 11.24 -25.23 6.47
C ARG A 155 10.15 -25.69 5.51
N THR A 156 8.91 -25.41 5.87
CA THR A 156 7.73 -25.80 5.12
C THR A 156 7.08 -24.56 4.49
N LEU A 157 6.94 -24.59 3.16
CA LEU A 157 6.15 -23.61 2.41
C LEU A 157 4.74 -24.16 2.21
N GLN A 158 3.74 -23.47 2.75
CA GLN A 158 2.33 -23.76 2.57
C GLN A 158 1.79 -22.96 1.40
N VAL A 159 1.28 -23.65 0.41
CA VAL A 159 0.72 -23.09 -0.82
C VAL A 159 -0.79 -23.26 -0.80
N ALA A 160 -1.55 -22.18 -0.77
CA ALA A 160 -2.99 -22.27 -0.83
C ALA A 160 -3.44 -22.80 -2.20
N THR A 161 -4.09 -23.96 -2.20
CA THR A 161 -4.83 -24.44 -3.37
C THR A 161 -6.13 -23.67 -3.52
N ARG A 162 -6.66 -23.18 -2.40
CA ARG A 162 -7.82 -22.30 -2.33
C ARG A 162 -7.77 -21.48 -1.04
N LEU A 163 -7.90 -20.18 -1.16
CA LEU A 163 -8.11 -19.26 -0.05
C LEU A 163 -9.31 -18.39 -0.37
N ARG A 164 -10.36 -18.50 0.43
CA ARG A 164 -11.58 -17.67 0.35
C ARG A 164 -11.68 -16.75 1.53
N VAL A 165 -11.86 -15.47 1.24
CA VAL A 165 -12.06 -14.44 2.25
C VAL A 165 -13.34 -13.68 1.98
N ARG A 166 -14.01 -13.25 3.05
CA ARG A 166 -15.18 -12.36 2.98
C ARG A 166 -14.78 -10.99 3.53
N VAL A 167 -15.01 -9.98 2.74
CA VAL A 167 -14.98 -8.58 3.16
C VAL A 167 -16.42 -8.18 3.46
N ARG A 168 -16.74 -7.94 4.73
CA ARG A 168 -18.09 -7.57 5.17
C ARG A 168 -18.21 -6.06 5.24
N PHE A 169 -19.42 -5.61 4.90
CA PHE A 169 -19.84 -4.20 4.97
C PHE A 169 -20.89 -4.06 6.06
N ASP A 170 -20.43 -3.79 7.28
CA ASP A 170 -21.29 -3.65 8.45
C ASP A 170 -21.82 -2.21 8.53
N ARG A 171 -23.14 -2.03 8.34
CA ARG A 171 -23.80 -0.74 8.50
C ARG A 171 -24.22 -0.58 9.95
N ASP A 172 -23.88 0.56 10.52
CA ASP A 172 -24.47 0.95 11.82
C ASP A 172 -25.97 1.21 11.61
N ALA A 173 -26.80 0.52 12.40
CA ALA A 173 -28.26 0.64 12.33
C ALA A 173 -28.76 2.09 12.54
N ASN A 174 -27.95 2.96 13.17
CA ASN A 174 -28.26 4.36 13.41
C ASN A 174 -27.77 5.29 12.29
N THR A 175 -26.99 4.79 11.36
CA THR A 175 -26.49 5.61 10.23
C THR A 175 -27.55 5.70 9.15
N ARG A 176 -28.15 6.87 8.98
CA ARG A 176 -29.04 7.11 7.85
C ARG A 176 -28.23 7.00 6.55
N PRO A 177 -28.72 6.21 5.56
CA PRO A 177 -28.08 6.16 4.26
C PRO A 177 -27.91 7.59 3.73
N THR A 178 -26.69 7.97 3.46
CA THR A 178 -26.44 9.28 2.86
C THR A 178 -26.97 9.24 1.44
N SER A 179 -28.14 9.85 1.21
CA SER A 179 -28.75 9.98 -0.13
C SER A 179 -27.93 10.97 -0.95
N ARG A 180 -26.72 10.58 -1.31
CA ARG A 180 -25.91 11.33 -2.26
C ARG A 180 -26.17 10.77 -3.64
N ARG A 181 -26.36 11.66 -4.60
CA ARG A 181 -26.51 11.24 -5.99
C ARG A 181 -25.22 10.54 -6.42
N PRO A 182 -25.32 9.33 -6.99
CA PRO A 182 -24.14 8.67 -7.55
C PRO A 182 -23.45 9.59 -8.55
N PHE A 183 -22.16 9.72 -8.41
CA PHE A 183 -21.34 10.50 -9.32
C PHE A 183 -20.58 9.54 -10.24
N ARG A 184 -20.61 9.82 -11.52
CA ARG A 184 -19.89 9.03 -12.52
C ARG A 184 -19.09 9.96 -13.42
N GLU A 185 -17.80 9.69 -13.52
CA GLU A 185 -16.88 10.35 -14.43
C GLU A 185 -16.36 9.31 -15.45
N PRO A 186 -16.93 9.24 -16.66
CA PRO A 186 -16.65 8.15 -17.60
C PRO A 186 -15.18 8.00 -17.97
N GLY A 187 -14.40 9.07 -17.93
CA GLY A 187 -12.96 9.04 -18.20
C GLY A 187 -12.14 8.19 -17.23
N PHE A 188 -12.66 7.94 -16.02
CA PHE A 188 -11.99 7.15 -14.99
C PHE A 188 -12.53 5.71 -14.84
N ASP A 189 -13.59 5.35 -15.54
CA ASP A 189 -14.18 4.01 -15.42
C ASP A 189 -13.12 2.92 -15.70
N ARG A 190 -12.30 3.07 -16.75
CA ARG A 190 -11.22 2.12 -17.07
C ARG A 190 -10.18 1.97 -15.97
N PHE A 191 -9.86 3.05 -15.27
CA PHE A 191 -8.94 3.01 -14.14
C PHE A 191 -9.53 2.21 -12.98
N TYR A 192 -10.80 2.46 -12.65
CA TYR A 192 -11.47 1.71 -11.58
C TYR A 192 -11.60 0.23 -11.93
N ASP A 193 -11.98 -0.09 -13.16
CA ASP A 193 -12.10 -1.48 -13.64
C ASP A 193 -10.76 -2.24 -13.58
N ALA A 194 -9.64 -1.54 -13.78
CA ALA A 194 -8.31 -2.12 -13.69
C ALA A 194 -7.77 -2.26 -12.26
N GLN A 195 -8.23 -1.43 -11.31
CA GLN A 195 -7.64 -1.36 -9.97
C GLN A 195 -8.53 -1.94 -8.87
N ILE A 196 -9.84 -1.97 -9.07
CA ILE A 196 -10.82 -2.35 -8.04
C ILE A 196 -11.52 -3.63 -8.46
N LEU A 197 -11.36 -4.70 -7.68
CA LEU A 197 -11.87 -6.02 -8.04
C LEU A 197 -13.39 -6.05 -8.27
N ASN A 198 -14.16 -5.31 -7.49
CA ASN A 198 -15.61 -5.21 -7.59
C ASN A 198 -16.07 -3.87 -8.17
N ALA A 199 -15.33 -3.29 -9.12
CA ALA A 199 -15.56 -1.95 -9.65
C ALA A 199 -17.00 -1.74 -10.16
N SER A 200 -17.57 -2.73 -10.85
CA SER A 200 -18.96 -2.67 -11.35
C SER A 200 -19.98 -2.56 -10.23
N GLN A 201 -19.81 -3.33 -9.14
CA GLN A 201 -20.64 -3.25 -7.94
C GLN A 201 -20.45 -1.93 -7.21
N ALA A 202 -19.20 -1.45 -7.11
CA ALA A 202 -18.84 -0.25 -6.37
C ALA A 202 -19.26 1.05 -7.08
N SER A 203 -19.48 1.00 -8.37
CA SER A 203 -19.84 2.18 -9.18
C SER A 203 -21.02 3.00 -8.63
N PRO A 204 -22.13 2.42 -8.13
CA PRO A 204 -23.22 3.18 -7.52
C PRO A 204 -22.84 3.89 -6.21
N TRP A 205 -21.76 3.49 -5.55
CA TRP A 205 -21.31 4.08 -4.28
C TRP A 205 -20.38 5.27 -4.46
N ARG A 206 -20.01 5.58 -5.71
CA ARG A 206 -19.19 6.75 -6.01
C ARG A 206 -19.95 8.02 -5.69
N VAL A 207 -19.30 8.93 -5.02
CA VAL A 207 -19.91 10.22 -4.65
C VAL A 207 -18.94 11.33 -4.99
N ARG A 208 -19.51 12.40 -5.55
CA ARG A 208 -18.74 13.61 -5.75
C ARG A 208 -18.25 14.10 -4.40
N GLN A 209 -16.96 14.13 -4.20
CA GLN A 209 -16.42 14.85 -3.06
C GLN A 209 -16.80 16.31 -3.23
N THR A 210 -17.55 16.82 -2.26
CA THR A 210 -17.70 18.27 -2.15
C THR A 210 -16.26 18.79 -1.97
N PRO A 211 -15.79 19.72 -2.81
CA PRO A 211 -14.51 20.34 -2.55
C PRO A 211 -14.52 20.77 -1.08
N ARG A 212 -13.51 20.38 -0.31
CA ARG A 212 -13.35 20.99 1.02
C ARG A 212 -13.50 22.48 0.78
N PRO A 213 -14.35 23.19 1.58
CA PRO A 213 -14.40 24.63 1.46
C PRO A 213 -12.96 25.06 1.40
N LYS A 214 -12.57 25.84 0.37
CA LYS A 214 -11.23 26.40 0.32
C LYS A 214 -11.07 27.03 1.69
N GLN A 215 -10.22 26.40 2.53
CA GLN A 215 -9.78 27.01 3.77
C GLN A 215 -9.46 28.46 3.42
N SER A 216 -9.74 29.37 4.32
CA SER A 216 -9.43 30.79 4.18
C SER A 216 -8.21 30.97 3.30
N LYS A 217 -8.23 31.93 2.39
CA LYS A 217 -7.18 32.18 1.39
C LYS A 217 -5.76 32.02 1.92
N PHE A 218 -5.65 31.99 3.24
CA PHE A 218 -4.45 31.73 4.03
C PHE A 218 -4.77 30.61 5.04
N TRP A 219 -3.94 29.59 5.10
CA TRP A 219 -3.94 28.53 6.12
C TRP A 219 -3.29 29.00 7.43
N TYR A 220 -2.68 30.20 7.42
CA TYR A 220 -2.01 30.88 8.52
C TYR A 220 -2.69 32.21 8.83
N ASP A 221 -2.49 32.72 10.05
CA ASP A 221 -2.86 34.10 10.39
C ASP A 221 -1.81 35.05 9.80
N PRO A 222 -2.16 35.96 8.88
CA PRO A 222 -1.20 36.90 8.30
C PRO A 222 -0.68 37.97 9.28
N ASN A 223 -1.23 38.04 10.49
CA ASN A 223 -0.75 38.96 11.54
C ASN A 223 0.33 38.33 12.42
N ASP A 224 0.55 37.02 12.31
CA ASP A 224 1.64 36.33 13.00
C ASP A 224 2.96 36.44 12.21
N ASP A 225 4.08 36.29 12.89
CA ASP A 225 5.40 36.28 12.28
C ASP A 225 5.69 34.92 11.64
N TRP A 226 5.86 34.91 10.32
CA TRP A 226 6.12 33.70 9.54
C TRP A 226 7.49 33.70 8.91
N TYR A 227 8.20 32.59 9.09
CA TYR A 227 9.54 32.40 8.56
C TYR A 227 9.58 31.18 7.63
N ARG A 228 10.38 31.26 6.57
CA ARG A 228 10.56 30.17 5.62
C ARG A 228 11.89 29.48 5.85
N VAL A 229 11.84 28.18 6.08
CA VAL A 229 13.02 27.32 6.15
C VAL A 229 13.18 26.60 4.80
N ALA A 230 14.35 26.78 4.16
CA ALA A 230 14.65 26.09 2.91
C ALA A 230 15.08 24.65 3.17
N ILE A 231 14.38 23.69 2.58
CA ILE A 231 14.73 22.26 2.63
C ILE A 231 15.44 21.90 1.33
N THR A 232 16.70 21.46 1.42
CA THR A 232 17.54 21.15 0.26
C THR A 232 17.75 19.67 0.01
N ALA A 233 17.41 18.81 1.00
CA ALA A 233 17.45 17.36 0.92
C ALA A 233 16.51 16.77 1.95
N ASP A 234 16.11 15.50 1.79
CA ASP A 234 15.39 14.79 2.84
C ASP A 234 16.29 14.56 4.05
N GLY A 235 15.80 14.85 5.25
CA GLY A 235 16.57 14.62 6.45
C GLY A 235 16.08 15.38 7.67
N MET A 236 16.79 15.17 8.79
CA MET A 236 16.58 15.93 10.01
C MET A 236 17.20 17.31 9.87
N TYR A 237 16.39 18.32 10.12
CA TYR A 237 16.81 19.72 10.17
C TYR A 237 16.87 20.19 11.61
N ARG A 238 17.89 20.99 11.91
CA ARG A 238 18.12 21.58 13.22
C ARG A 238 18.08 23.10 13.11
N LEU A 239 17.28 23.72 13.94
CA LEU A 239 17.26 25.15 14.16
C LEU A 239 17.79 25.39 15.58
N ASP A 240 18.96 25.97 15.70
CA ASP A 240 19.59 26.34 16.97
C ASP A 240 19.57 27.87 17.18
N ALA A 241 20.01 28.33 18.31
CA ALA A 241 20.04 29.75 18.64
C ALA A 241 20.80 30.58 17.57
N ASP A 242 21.90 30.03 17.03
CA ASP A 242 22.70 30.70 16.00
C ASP A 242 21.91 30.80 14.68
N TRP A 243 21.15 29.79 14.31
CA TRP A 243 20.29 29.83 13.13
C TRP A 243 19.21 30.90 13.25
N PHE A 244 18.53 31.00 14.40
CA PHE A 244 17.53 32.04 14.64
C PHE A 244 18.15 33.45 14.56
N LEU A 245 19.30 33.67 15.19
CA LEU A 245 20.01 34.95 15.13
C LEU A 245 20.44 35.29 13.69
N ALA A 246 21.02 34.35 12.96
CA ALA A 246 21.39 34.51 11.56
C ALA A 246 20.20 34.85 10.66
N SER A 247 19.02 34.32 11.01
CA SER A 247 17.75 34.58 10.31
C SER A 247 17.08 35.89 10.77
N SER A 248 17.75 36.69 11.63
CA SER A 248 17.24 37.94 12.21
C SER A 248 15.98 37.73 13.07
N ILE A 249 15.83 36.55 13.66
CA ILE A 249 14.75 36.22 14.58
C ILE A 249 15.25 36.41 15.99
N PRO A 250 14.66 37.31 16.79
CA PRO A 250 15.10 37.56 18.15
C PRO A 250 14.77 36.37 19.05
N VAL A 251 15.77 35.58 19.44
CA VAL A 251 15.60 34.40 20.29
C VAL A 251 14.87 34.70 21.61
N SER A 252 15.06 35.94 22.16
CA SER A 252 14.37 36.36 23.37
C SER A 252 12.86 36.51 23.26
N SER A 253 12.33 36.55 22.05
CA SER A 253 10.87 36.62 21.78
C SER A 253 10.24 35.27 21.45
N ILE A 254 11.05 34.19 21.36
CA ILE A 254 10.56 32.86 21.04
C ILE A 254 10.17 32.16 22.33
N ASP A 255 8.92 31.73 22.39
CA ASP A 255 8.46 30.73 23.37
C ASP A 255 8.55 29.34 22.70
N PRO A 256 9.50 28.46 23.13
CA PRO A 256 9.68 27.15 22.52
C PRO A 256 8.42 26.30 22.50
N ALA A 257 7.53 26.46 23.48
CA ALA A 257 6.28 25.71 23.58
C ALA A 257 5.24 26.12 22.51
N THR A 258 5.42 27.27 21.87
CA THR A 258 4.50 27.77 20.84
C THR A 258 5.04 27.64 19.43
N LEU A 259 6.26 27.13 19.28
CA LEU A 259 6.85 26.90 17.95
C LEU A 259 6.05 25.88 17.16
N GLN A 260 5.77 26.19 15.92
CA GLN A 260 5.09 25.31 14.98
C GLN A 260 5.82 25.34 13.65
N VAL A 261 5.91 24.19 12.99
CA VAL A 261 6.41 24.09 11.61
C VAL A 261 5.32 23.50 10.73
N PHE A 262 5.13 24.07 9.57
CA PHE A 262 4.10 23.65 8.62
C PHE A 262 4.71 23.33 7.28
N VAL A 263 4.18 22.28 6.65
CA VAL A 263 4.46 21.90 5.26
C VAL A 263 3.13 21.85 4.51
N GLU A 264 2.98 22.69 3.49
CA GLU A 264 1.74 22.78 2.69
C GLU A 264 0.47 23.05 3.53
N GLY A 265 0.62 23.75 4.64
CA GLY A 265 -0.49 24.07 5.54
C GLY A 265 -0.84 22.97 6.55
N GLU A 266 -0.07 21.89 6.62
CA GLU A 266 -0.17 20.87 7.64
C GLU A 266 0.97 21.01 8.64
N GLU A 267 0.64 21.03 9.93
CA GLU A 267 1.62 21.06 11.01
C GLU A 267 2.40 19.75 11.09
N ILE A 268 3.70 19.83 11.20
CA ILE A 268 4.58 18.66 11.36
C ILE A 268 5.16 18.60 12.79
N PRO A 269 5.45 17.37 13.29
CA PRO A 269 6.01 17.20 14.61
C PRO A 269 7.37 17.86 14.78
N LEU A 270 7.57 18.50 15.91
CA LEU A 270 8.84 19.05 16.36
C LEU A 270 9.36 18.33 17.60
N LEU A 271 10.68 18.22 17.72
CA LEU A 271 11.35 17.92 18.97
C LEU A 271 12.09 19.18 19.42
N VAL A 272 11.67 19.76 20.52
CA VAL A 272 12.30 20.95 21.12
C VAL A 272 13.09 20.53 22.34
N SER A 273 14.36 20.93 22.37
CA SER A 273 15.26 20.76 23.52
C SER A 273 15.67 22.17 23.97
N ASP A 274 15.04 22.65 25.04
CA ASP A 274 15.20 24.01 25.60
C ASP A 274 15.83 24.02 26.99
N GLY A 275 16.50 22.94 27.39
CA GLY A 275 17.07 22.81 28.73
C GLY A 275 16.03 22.83 29.86
N GLY A 276 14.73 23.02 29.56
CA GLY A 276 13.62 23.07 30.52
C GLY A 276 13.42 24.46 31.15
N ASP A 277 14.04 25.51 30.60
CA ASP A 277 13.88 26.87 31.11
C ASP A 277 12.90 27.75 30.30
N GLY A 278 12.34 27.20 29.22
CA GLY A 278 11.34 27.84 28.37
C GLY A 278 11.90 28.94 27.47
N LYS A 279 13.16 28.83 27.07
CA LYS A 279 13.86 29.76 26.17
C LYS A 279 14.62 28.99 25.11
N ILE A 280 15.10 29.70 24.11
CA ILE A 280 16.07 29.20 23.13
C ILE A 280 17.41 29.88 23.40
N ASP A 281 18.35 29.17 24.01
CA ASP A 281 19.67 29.61 24.37
C ASP A 281 20.76 28.82 23.60
N PRO A 282 22.06 29.27 23.66
CA PRO A 282 23.14 28.50 23.06
C PRO A 282 23.23 27.08 23.65
N GLY A 283 23.06 26.08 22.78
CA GLY A 283 23.03 24.66 23.15
C GLY A 283 21.64 24.03 23.00
N ASP A 284 20.60 24.83 22.83
CA ASP A 284 19.26 24.39 22.57
C ASP A 284 19.01 24.15 21.08
N GLU A 285 18.04 23.30 20.79
CA GLU A 285 17.74 22.94 19.40
C GLU A 285 16.27 22.59 19.19
N VAL A 286 15.80 22.91 17.98
CA VAL A 286 14.51 22.48 17.45
C VAL A 286 14.78 21.56 16.27
N LEU A 287 14.32 20.31 16.34
CA LEU A 287 14.51 19.31 15.30
C LEU A 287 13.19 18.99 14.62
N PHE A 288 13.23 18.85 13.31
CA PHE A 288 12.10 18.37 12.53
C PHE A 288 12.58 17.62 11.28
N TRP A 289 11.71 16.79 10.72
CA TRP A 289 11.99 16.08 9.48
C TRP A 289 11.56 16.93 8.28
N GLY A 290 12.53 17.31 7.45
CA GLY A 290 12.30 18.04 6.19
C GLY A 290 12.29 17.08 5.01
N MET A 291 11.29 17.20 4.14
CA MET A 291 11.22 16.48 2.85
C MET A 291 11.50 17.46 1.72
N TYR A 292 12.52 17.15 0.91
CA TYR A 292 12.86 17.94 -0.28
C TYR A 292 11.89 17.63 -1.41
N ARG A 293 11.23 18.66 -1.93
CA ARG A 293 10.40 18.56 -3.13
C ARG A 293 11.06 19.33 -4.27
N ARG A 294 11.24 18.66 -5.40
CA ARG A 294 11.72 19.34 -6.62
C ARG A 294 10.61 20.27 -7.13
N GLU A 295 10.98 21.46 -7.54
CA GLU A 295 10.06 22.47 -8.10
C GLU A 295 9.36 22.05 -9.41
N SER A 296 9.79 20.94 -10.04
CA SER A 296 9.26 20.48 -11.33
C SER A 296 7.81 20.06 -11.34
N ASP A 297 7.12 19.97 -10.19
CA ASP A 297 5.72 19.55 -10.12
C ASP A 297 4.72 20.72 -10.01
N ARG A 298 5.17 21.98 -10.10
CA ARG A 298 4.29 23.15 -9.95
C ARG A 298 4.03 23.96 -11.20
N ASP A 299 4.75 23.74 -12.29
CA ASP A 299 4.65 24.60 -13.49
C ASP A 299 4.09 23.82 -14.69
N THR A 300 2.87 23.30 -14.56
CA THR A 300 2.01 23.01 -15.70
C THR A 300 0.57 23.35 -15.36
N GLU A 301 0.28 24.64 -15.28
CA GLU A 301 -1.04 25.23 -15.57
C GLU A 301 -0.85 26.56 -16.28
#